data_ab56a1a9172f7d8441e6b9bbc6eef28f
#
_entry.id   ab56a1a9172f7d8441e6b9bbc6eef28f
#
_cell.length_a   1.000
_cell.length_b   1.000
_cell.length_c   1.000
_cell.angle_alpha   90.00
_cell.angle_beta   90.00
_cell.angle_gamma   90.00
#
_symmetry.space_group_name_H-M   'P 1'
#
loop_
_entity.id
_entity.type
_entity.pdbx_description
1 polymer ?
#
loop_
_entity_poly.entity_id
_entity_poly.type
_entity_poly.pdbx_seq_one_letter_code
_entity_poly.pdbx_strand_id
1 'polypeptide(L)'
;MNRPVPFGLVCTLSIALAVFAPWSKVSAFFQSSDANGIPEADGSLQWWKGNLHTHSLWSDGNDFPEMISDWYRQRGYHFLAISDHNVLQEGSRWMSLKSIQVRGAKDGLEKYRQRFGVNWVETRGDASESLEVRLKPLDEYRYLLEERGRFILIPSEEITDRAEGKPVHMNATNLAEVIKPLGGKTVREAMENNLRAVLEQEKARGREILMHLNHPNFGYGITFEDLAAVMAERFFEVYNGHPGVNHRGDDKNPGVERMWDLANHLRVNKLGGSILFGIGTDDSHEYFGKPGSRPGRGWVMVRAQYLTPEHLIRAMKAGDFYASSGVSLRDVQWDPDRRKLSVAIQEEPGVTYATQYLVTTADADLDQIGRVANTTQDLESSYRLAEGETIVRAVVTSSLAPVDPIFDDQKQQAWTQPFTTVIP
;
A
#
# COMPACT_ATOMS: atom_id res chain seq x y z
N MET A 1 79.66 20.80 46.59
CA MET A 1 80.50 19.64 47.04
C MET A 1 79.58 18.43 47.13
N ASN A 2 79.96 17.37 46.50
CA ASN A 2 79.54 15.99 46.62
C ASN A 2 78.12 15.60 46.14
N ARG A 3 78.07 14.98 44.97
CA ARG A 3 77.17 13.88 44.59
C ARG A 3 77.44 12.63 45.44
N PRO A 4 76.46 11.71 45.57
CA PRO A 4 76.51 10.49 44.79
C PRO A 4 75.06 9.97 44.33
N VAL A 5 75.04 9.45 43.22
CA VAL A 5 74.81 8.21 42.44
C VAL A 5 73.85 7.15 43.01
N PRO A 6 73.12 6.40 42.17
CA PRO A 6 71.71 5.97 42.34
C PRO A 6 71.56 4.52 42.80
N PHE A 7 70.40 4.19 43.31
CA PHE A 7 69.99 2.75 43.56
C PHE A 7 68.93 2.34 42.57
N GLY A 8 69.23 1.30 41.83
CA GLY A 8 68.32 0.66 40.90
C GLY A 8 67.21 -0.13 41.58
N LEU A 9 65.99 -0.02 41.02
CA LEU A 9 64.89 -0.78 41.42
C LEU A 9 64.67 -1.94 40.42
N VAL A 10 64.83 -3.16 40.89
CA VAL A 10 64.57 -4.40 40.14
C VAL A 10 63.10 -4.58 40.06
N CYS A 11 62.52 -4.50 38.84
CA CYS A 11 61.17 -4.94 38.58
C CYS A 11 61.14 -6.46 38.32
N THR A 12 60.57 -7.20 39.24
CA THR A 12 60.24 -8.59 39.06
C THR A 12 58.99 -8.72 38.15
N LEU A 13 59.20 -9.37 37.02
CA LEU A 13 58.17 -9.66 36.06
C LEU A 13 57.40 -10.91 36.56
N SER A 14 56.19 -10.77 37.07
CA SER A 14 55.28 -11.88 37.35
C SER A 14 54.56 -12.27 36.09
N ILE A 15 54.93 -13.42 35.52
CA ILE A 15 54.21 -14.05 34.39
C ILE A 15 52.96 -14.73 34.96
N ALA A 16 51.79 -14.14 34.68
CA ALA A 16 50.51 -14.82 34.91
C ALA A 16 50.22 -15.73 33.72
N LEU A 17 50.25 -17.05 33.96
CA LEU A 17 49.76 -18.03 33.01
C LEU A 17 48.24 -17.86 32.90
N ALA A 18 47.76 -17.37 31.79
CA ALA A 18 46.36 -17.44 31.40
C ALA A 18 46.08 -18.83 30.83
N VAL A 19 45.30 -19.61 31.59
CA VAL A 19 44.78 -20.90 31.16
C VAL A 19 43.77 -20.66 30.03
N PHE A 20 44.12 -21.07 28.82
CA PHE A 20 43.19 -21.09 27.68
C PHE A 20 42.14 -22.17 27.88
N ALA A 21 40.93 -21.81 28.20
CA ALA A 21 39.77 -22.66 28.02
C ALA A 21 39.38 -22.71 26.52
N PRO A 22 39.00 -23.88 25.97
CA PRO A 22 38.67 -23.96 24.55
C PRO A 22 37.32 -23.31 24.29
N TRP A 23 37.32 -22.32 23.38
CA TRP A 23 36.11 -21.76 22.83
C TRP A 23 35.42 -22.79 21.96
N SER A 24 34.50 -23.55 22.55
CA SER A 24 33.58 -24.40 21.82
C SER A 24 32.41 -23.53 21.31
N LYS A 25 32.41 -23.37 20.00
CA LYS A 25 31.22 -23.24 19.14
C LYS A 25 30.08 -22.31 19.62
N VAL A 26 30.22 -21.03 19.43
CA VAL A 26 29.10 -20.16 19.06
C VAL A 26 29.15 -20.03 17.53
N SER A 27 28.47 -20.93 16.84
CA SER A 27 28.15 -20.77 15.43
C SER A 27 27.14 -19.64 15.35
N ALA A 28 27.63 -18.40 15.22
CA ALA A 28 26.82 -17.32 14.72
C ALA A 28 26.41 -17.70 13.30
N PHE A 29 25.13 -17.94 13.11
CA PHE A 29 24.49 -17.93 11.80
C PHE A 29 24.59 -16.53 11.23
N PHE A 30 25.75 -16.13 10.75
CA PHE A 30 25.86 -15.17 9.68
C PHE A 30 25.58 -15.97 8.40
N GLN A 31 24.31 -16.01 7.98
CA GLN A 31 24.05 -16.20 6.57
C GLN A 31 24.77 -15.05 5.85
N SER A 32 25.84 -15.41 5.15
CA SER A 32 26.44 -14.56 4.16
C SER A 32 25.33 -14.21 3.15
N SER A 33 24.81 -13.00 3.22
CA SER A 33 24.10 -12.43 2.08
C SER A 33 25.16 -12.32 0.98
N ASP A 34 25.11 -13.23 0.02
CA ASP A 34 25.84 -13.09 -1.24
C ASP A 34 25.37 -11.80 -1.92
N ALA A 35 26.16 -10.75 -1.73
CA ALA A 35 25.85 -9.39 -2.13
C ALA A 35 26.07 -9.15 -3.63
N ASN A 36 25.96 -10.17 -4.51
CA ASN A 36 26.17 -10.00 -5.94
C ASN A 36 25.31 -10.94 -6.85
N GLY A 37 24.30 -11.58 -6.32
CA GLY A 37 23.32 -12.26 -7.16
C GLY A 37 22.17 -11.32 -7.48
N ILE A 38 22.15 -10.74 -8.69
CA ILE A 38 20.87 -10.33 -9.28
C ILE A 38 20.05 -11.62 -9.28
N PRO A 39 18.86 -11.68 -8.62
CA PRO A 39 18.03 -12.86 -8.75
C PRO A 39 17.80 -13.07 -10.25
N GLU A 40 18.35 -14.14 -10.82
CA GLU A 40 17.88 -14.57 -12.13
C GLU A 40 16.39 -14.79 -11.93
N ALA A 41 15.58 -14.00 -12.63
CA ALA A 41 14.15 -14.24 -12.66
C ALA A 41 13.99 -15.58 -13.36
N ASP A 42 13.77 -16.64 -12.58
CA ASP A 42 13.51 -17.99 -13.07
C ASP A 42 12.17 -18.08 -13.83
N GLY A 43 11.53 -16.93 -14.02
CA GLY A 43 10.22 -16.81 -14.65
C GLY A 43 9.06 -17.16 -13.71
N SER A 44 9.33 -17.46 -12.45
CA SER A 44 8.27 -17.75 -11.47
C SER A 44 7.49 -16.50 -11.09
N LEU A 45 6.21 -16.68 -10.76
CA LEU A 45 5.36 -15.62 -10.20
C LEU A 45 5.76 -15.42 -8.74
N GLN A 46 5.88 -14.16 -8.34
CA GLN A 46 6.22 -13.75 -6.98
C GLN A 46 5.18 -12.77 -6.44
N TRP A 47 5.03 -12.72 -5.12
CA TRP A 47 4.20 -11.74 -4.44
C TRP A 47 4.98 -10.45 -4.16
N TRP A 48 4.49 -9.33 -4.68
CA TRP A 48 5.07 -8.01 -4.50
C TRP A 48 4.17 -7.15 -3.62
N LYS A 49 4.69 -6.73 -2.47
CA LYS A 49 4.00 -5.84 -1.52
C LYS A 49 4.14 -4.39 -1.97
N GLY A 50 3.03 -3.65 -2.05
CA GLY A 50 3.08 -2.24 -2.42
C GLY A 50 1.96 -1.38 -1.85
N ASN A 51 2.19 -0.07 -1.86
CA ASN A 51 1.17 0.92 -1.51
C ASN A 51 0.93 1.86 -2.68
N LEU A 52 -0.35 2.19 -2.92
CA LEU A 52 -0.80 2.97 -4.08
C LEU A 52 -1.45 4.31 -3.68
N HIS A 53 -1.49 4.63 -2.37
CA HIS A 53 -2.10 5.86 -1.87
C HIS A 53 -1.30 6.40 -0.68
N THR A 54 -0.55 7.47 -0.93
CA THR A 54 0.42 8.04 0.01
C THR A 54 0.66 9.50 -0.37
N HIS A 55 0.71 10.39 0.64
CA HIS A 55 0.90 11.83 0.46
C HIS A 55 2.23 12.31 1.03
N SER A 56 2.81 13.33 0.42
CA SER A 56 4.07 13.93 0.81
C SER A 56 3.96 15.46 0.98
N LEU A 57 5.07 16.13 1.24
CA LEU A 57 5.13 17.60 1.24
C LEU A 57 4.78 18.23 -0.13
N TRP A 58 4.66 17.44 -1.19
CA TRP A 58 4.18 17.92 -2.49
C TRP A 58 2.68 18.25 -2.47
N SER A 59 1.91 17.67 -1.56
CA SER A 59 0.52 18.06 -1.29
C SER A 59 0.32 18.41 0.19
N ASP A 60 -0.28 17.58 0.98
CA ASP A 60 -0.66 17.82 2.37
C ASP A 60 -0.08 16.78 3.36
N GLY A 61 0.68 15.81 2.89
CA GLY A 61 1.53 15.00 3.75
C GLY A 61 2.60 15.83 4.48
N ASN A 62 3.21 15.30 5.52
CA ASN A 62 4.10 16.08 6.38
C ASN A 62 5.57 15.68 6.34
N ASP A 63 5.99 14.80 5.40
CA ASP A 63 7.41 14.45 5.23
C ASP A 63 7.86 14.55 3.76
N PHE A 64 9.18 14.52 3.57
CA PHE A 64 9.83 14.54 2.27
C PHE A 64 9.58 13.21 1.53
N PRO A 65 9.36 13.22 0.20
CA PRO A 65 9.07 12.00 -0.54
C PRO A 65 10.18 10.95 -0.43
N GLU A 66 11.44 11.35 -0.32
CA GLU A 66 12.57 10.44 -0.10
C GLU A 66 12.50 9.75 1.26
N MET A 67 12.15 10.49 2.32
CA MET A 67 11.98 9.95 3.67
C MET A 67 10.85 8.93 3.71
N ILE A 68 9.73 9.24 3.07
CA ILE A 68 8.57 8.37 2.93
C ILE A 68 8.95 7.10 2.17
N SER A 69 9.56 7.25 1.01
CA SER A 69 9.97 6.12 0.16
C SER A 69 10.95 5.18 0.88
N ASP A 70 11.91 5.75 1.61
CA ASP A 70 12.87 4.98 2.42
C ASP A 70 12.17 4.25 3.58
N TRP A 71 11.15 4.86 4.19
CA TRP A 71 10.35 4.23 5.23
C TRP A 71 9.66 2.96 4.72
N TYR A 72 8.99 3.02 3.56
CA TYR A 72 8.34 1.87 2.94
C TYR A 72 9.35 0.80 2.52
N ARG A 73 10.44 1.21 1.86
CA ARG A 73 11.51 0.30 1.44
C ARG A 73 12.08 -0.51 2.61
N GLN A 74 12.37 0.14 3.73
CA GLN A 74 12.92 -0.50 4.93
C GLN A 74 11.94 -1.47 5.61
N ARG A 75 10.64 -1.41 5.27
CA ARG A 75 9.59 -2.28 5.81
C ARG A 75 9.11 -3.33 4.84
N GLY A 76 9.96 -3.67 3.87
CA GLY A 76 9.72 -4.77 2.95
C GLY A 76 8.64 -4.51 1.90
N TYR A 77 8.32 -3.25 1.61
CA TYR A 77 7.55 -2.92 0.43
C TYR A 77 8.45 -3.01 -0.80
N HIS A 78 7.90 -3.47 -1.90
CA HIS A 78 8.58 -3.64 -3.18
C HIS A 78 8.26 -2.52 -4.15
N PHE A 79 7.12 -1.88 -3.99
CA PHE A 79 6.77 -0.71 -4.80
C PHE A 79 5.95 0.29 -4.00
N LEU A 80 6.08 1.55 -4.40
CA LEU A 80 5.35 2.67 -3.82
C LEU A 80 4.93 3.64 -4.91
N ALA A 81 3.66 4.06 -4.88
CA ALA A 81 3.14 5.18 -5.61
C ALA A 81 2.79 6.29 -4.61
N ILE A 82 3.57 7.40 -4.63
CA ILE A 82 3.20 8.60 -3.89
C ILE A 82 2.24 9.36 -4.78
N SER A 83 1.00 9.53 -4.30
CA SER A 83 -0.14 10.04 -5.05
C SER A 83 -0.60 11.38 -4.50
N ASP A 84 0.27 12.37 -4.51
CA ASP A 84 -0.03 13.73 -4.05
C ASP A 84 -1.23 14.34 -4.80
N HIS A 85 -2.04 15.15 -4.11
CA HIS A 85 -3.26 15.77 -4.66
C HIS A 85 -3.00 16.63 -5.89
N ASN A 86 -3.56 16.25 -7.04
CA ASN A 86 -3.57 16.99 -8.30
C ASN A 86 -2.18 17.44 -8.79
N VAL A 87 -1.14 16.67 -8.48
CA VAL A 87 0.23 16.98 -8.86
C VAL A 87 1.06 15.70 -9.03
N LEU A 88 1.86 15.65 -10.08
CA LEU A 88 3.02 14.76 -10.16
C LEU A 88 4.22 15.46 -9.53
N GLN A 89 5.15 14.68 -8.97
CA GLN A 89 6.38 15.21 -8.39
C GLN A 89 7.38 15.56 -9.50
N GLU A 90 7.11 16.66 -10.19
CA GLU A 90 7.89 17.13 -11.34
C GLU A 90 8.31 18.59 -11.20
N GLY A 91 9.43 18.96 -11.84
CA GLY A 91 9.91 20.33 -11.89
C GLY A 91 10.54 20.82 -10.58
N SER A 92 10.52 22.12 -10.34
CA SER A 92 11.15 22.76 -9.18
C SER A 92 10.10 23.29 -8.21
N ARG A 93 10.12 22.79 -7.00
CA ARG A 93 9.22 23.24 -5.93
C ARG A 93 10.01 23.54 -4.65
N TRP A 94 9.69 24.65 -4.02
CA TRP A 94 10.29 25.09 -2.77
C TRP A 94 9.23 25.28 -1.71
N MET A 95 9.53 24.89 -0.49
CA MET A 95 8.61 25.02 0.63
C MET A 95 9.29 25.69 1.81
N SER A 96 8.63 26.67 2.44
CA SER A 96 9.21 27.34 3.61
C SER A 96 9.36 26.34 4.77
N LEU A 97 10.50 26.44 5.49
CA LEU A 97 10.74 25.60 6.68
C LEU A 97 9.59 25.76 7.69
N LYS A 98 9.07 26.99 7.83
CA LYS A 98 7.92 27.27 8.71
C LYS A 98 6.69 26.46 8.30
N SER A 99 6.37 26.35 7.01
CA SER A 99 5.25 25.54 6.52
C SER A 99 5.45 24.05 6.80
N ILE A 100 6.67 23.54 6.61
CA ILE A 100 7.05 22.15 6.93
C ILE A 100 6.84 21.89 8.45
N GLN A 101 7.30 22.78 9.31
CA GLN A 101 7.18 22.65 10.76
C GLN A 101 5.73 22.73 11.26
N VAL A 102 4.90 23.60 10.65
CA VAL A 102 3.46 23.74 10.98
C VAL A 102 2.71 22.43 10.67
N ARG A 103 3.07 21.74 9.62
CA ARG A 103 2.50 20.41 9.30
C ARG A 103 2.89 19.32 10.31
N GLY A 104 3.85 19.57 11.20
CA GLY A 104 4.23 18.65 12.27
C GLY A 104 5.66 18.17 12.23
N ALA A 105 6.36 18.42 11.16
CA ALA A 105 7.76 18.04 10.97
C ALA A 105 8.72 19.04 11.63
N LYS A 106 8.64 19.25 12.95
CA LYS A 106 9.47 20.23 13.68
C LYS A 106 10.96 19.99 13.48
N ASP A 107 11.39 18.74 13.47
CA ASP A 107 12.76 18.27 13.26
C ASP A 107 12.97 17.61 11.87
N GLY A 108 11.99 17.76 10.97
CA GLY A 108 11.98 17.10 9.66
C GLY A 108 13.19 17.43 8.81
N LEU A 109 13.58 18.69 8.72
CA LEU A 109 14.76 19.10 7.96
C LEU A 109 16.05 18.47 8.51
N GLU A 110 16.17 18.39 9.83
CA GLU A 110 17.37 17.80 10.45
C GLU A 110 17.41 16.29 10.19
N LYS A 111 16.30 15.57 10.36
CA LYS A 111 16.19 14.14 10.04
C LYS A 111 16.49 13.87 8.56
N TYR A 112 15.98 14.73 7.68
CA TYR A 112 16.23 14.62 6.25
C TYR A 112 17.71 14.77 5.91
N ARG A 113 18.40 15.78 6.52
CA ARG A 113 19.87 15.97 6.39
C ARG A 113 20.67 14.81 6.98
N GLN A 114 20.26 14.29 8.12
CA GLN A 114 20.92 13.14 8.74
C GLN A 114 20.80 11.88 7.87
N ARG A 115 19.66 11.68 7.22
CA ARG A 115 19.42 10.49 6.40
C ARG A 115 20.09 10.56 5.03
N PHE A 116 20.01 11.68 4.35
CA PHE A 116 20.45 11.83 2.96
C PHE A 116 21.71 12.68 2.80
N GLY A 117 22.18 13.31 3.84
CA GLY A 117 23.38 14.17 3.85
C GLY A 117 23.07 15.63 3.52
N VAL A 118 23.89 16.52 4.06
CA VAL A 118 23.71 17.99 3.91
C VAL A 118 23.85 18.45 2.45
N ASN A 119 24.64 17.74 1.64
CA ASN A 119 24.86 18.07 0.24
C ASN A 119 23.66 17.68 -0.67
N TRP A 120 22.84 16.75 -0.22
CA TRP A 120 21.61 16.38 -0.93
C TRP A 120 20.50 17.40 -0.70
N VAL A 121 20.41 17.94 0.52
CA VAL A 121 19.29 18.79 0.96
C VAL A 121 19.56 20.23 0.57
N GLU A 122 18.93 20.69 -0.49
CA GLU A 122 19.03 22.05 -0.99
C GLU A 122 18.15 23.01 -0.19
N THR A 123 18.75 24.10 0.26
CA THR A 123 18.04 25.18 0.96
C THR A 123 18.41 26.53 0.36
N ARG A 124 17.49 27.50 0.44
CA ARG A 124 17.74 28.90 0.09
C ARG A 124 17.14 29.83 1.13
N GLY A 125 17.66 31.07 1.22
CA GLY A 125 17.30 32.02 2.27
C GLY A 125 18.25 31.97 3.47
N ASP A 126 18.43 33.12 4.14
CA ASP A 126 19.49 33.31 5.13
C ASP A 126 19.02 33.25 6.58
N ALA A 127 17.72 33.33 6.83
CA ALA A 127 17.14 33.34 8.17
C ALA A 127 16.07 32.25 8.32
N SER A 128 15.83 31.83 9.55
CA SER A 128 14.81 30.79 9.86
C SER A 128 13.42 31.12 9.31
N GLU A 129 13.07 32.40 9.21
CA GLU A 129 11.78 32.85 8.66
C GLU A 129 11.70 32.84 7.15
N SER A 130 12.85 33.00 6.44
CA SER A 130 12.96 32.99 4.99
C SER A 130 13.53 31.70 4.41
N LEU A 131 13.91 30.75 5.27
CA LEU A 131 14.50 29.50 4.83
C LEU A 131 13.46 28.64 4.11
N GLU A 132 13.77 28.27 2.86
CA GLU A 132 13.01 27.33 2.06
C GLU A 132 13.84 26.09 1.78
N VAL A 133 13.17 24.95 1.69
CA VAL A 133 13.76 23.65 1.33
C VAL A 133 13.21 23.24 -0.03
N ARG A 134 14.07 22.75 -0.91
CA ARG A 134 13.68 22.22 -2.20
C ARG A 134 13.03 20.85 -2.02
N LEU A 135 11.83 20.68 -2.58
CA LEU A 135 11.20 19.38 -2.73
C LEU A 135 11.73 18.76 -4.02
N LYS A 136 12.38 17.62 -3.90
CA LYS A 136 12.96 16.92 -5.05
C LYS A 136 11.86 16.28 -5.89
N PRO A 137 11.93 16.38 -7.24
CA PRO A 137 11.06 15.63 -8.12
C PRO A 137 11.42 14.14 -8.13
N LEU A 138 10.45 13.29 -8.50
CA LEU A 138 10.62 11.83 -8.53
C LEU A 138 11.87 11.40 -9.32
N ASP A 139 12.11 12.01 -10.47
CA ASP A 139 13.23 11.65 -11.35
C ASP A 139 14.61 11.94 -10.74
N GLU A 140 14.72 12.83 -9.75
CA GLU A 140 15.98 13.07 -9.04
C GLU A 140 16.18 12.05 -7.92
N TYR A 141 15.17 11.79 -7.08
CA TYR A 141 15.39 10.97 -5.86
C TYR A 141 15.21 9.47 -6.07
N ARG A 142 14.51 9.04 -7.11
CA ARG A 142 14.29 7.61 -7.34
C ARG A 142 15.58 6.80 -7.43
N TYR A 143 16.65 7.38 -8.02
CA TYR A 143 17.96 6.73 -8.16
C TYR A 143 18.66 6.45 -6.83
N LEU A 144 18.28 7.10 -5.74
CA LEU A 144 18.82 6.83 -4.40
C LEU A 144 18.15 5.62 -3.75
N LEU A 145 16.97 5.24 -4.19
CA LEU A 145 16.08 4.35 -3.46
C LEU A 145 15.66 3.12 -4.25
N GLU A 146 15.52 3.25 -5.57
CA GLU A 146 15.15 2.12 -6.43
C GLU A 146 16.28 1.09 -6.51
N GLU A 147 15.87 -0.17 -6.40
CA GLU A 147 16.76 -1.32 -6.54
C GLU A 147 16.04 -2.39 -7.37
N ARG A 148 16.64 -2.77 -8.51
CA ARG A 148 16.06 -3.74 -9.43
C ARG A 148 15.68 -5.04 -8.72
N GLY A 149 14.43 -5.46 -8.87
CA GLY A 149 13.89 -6.68 -8.25
C GLY A 149 13.64 -6.57 -6.74
N ARG A 150 13.81 -5.39 -6.14
CA ARG A 150 13.59 -5.18 -4.70
C ARG A 150 12.66 -4.03 -4.39
N PHE A 151 12.87 -2.86 -5.01
CA PHE A 151 12.03 -1.70 -4.74
C PHE A 151 11.98 -0.76 -5.94
N ILE A 152 10.77 -0.31 -6.31
CA ILE A 152 10.55 0.68 -7.37
C ILE A 152 9.56 1.75 -6.91
N LEU A 153 9.68 2.94 -7.51
CA LEU A 153 8.78 4.08 -7.34
C LEU A 153 7.99 4.31 -8.63
N ILE A 154 6.67 4.43 -8.49
CA ILE A 154 5.77 4.58 -9.64
C ILE A 154 5.14 5.97 -9.60
N PRO A 155 5.26 6.78 -10.68
CA PRO A 155 4.64 8.11 -10.73
C PRO A 155 3.12 8.00 -10.60
N SER A 156 2.54 8.79 -9.71
CA SER A 156 1.12 8.72 -9.38
C SER A 156 0.60 10.08 -8.90
N GLU A 157 -0.70 10.29 -9.02
CA GLU A 157 -1.40 11.38 -8.37
C GLU A 157 -2.76 10.92 -7.84
N GLU A 158 -3.27 11.62 -6.85
CA GLU A 158 -4.67 11.58 -6.50
C GLU A 158 -5.41 12.73 -7.22
N ILE A 159 -6.24 12.37 -8.18
CA ILE A 159 -7.16 13.31 -8.83
C ILE A 159 -8.26 13.65 -7.82
N THR A 160 -8.08 14.76 -7.13
CA THR A 160 -8.96 15.24 -6.06
C THR A 160 -10.02 16.14 -6.65
N ASP A 161 -11.20 15.61 -6.82
CA ASP A 161 -12.35 16.25 -7.44
C ASP A 161 -13.54 16.33 -6.46
N ARG A 162 -14.60 16.99 -6.89
CA ARG A 162 -15.83 17.13 -6.11
C ARG A 162 -17.05 17.28 -7.04
N ALA A 163 -18.15 16.64 -6.67
CA ALA A 163 -19.44 16.81 -7.30
C ALA A 163 -20.57 16.75 -6.26
N GLU A 164 -21.65 17.50 -6.43
CA GLU A 164 -22.81 17.54 -5.51
C GLU A 164 -22.41 17.84 -4.05
N GLY A 165 -21.31 18.58 -3.84
CA GLY A 165 -20.76 18.86 -2.51
C GLY A 165 -20.00 17.70 -1.86
N LYS A 166 -19.87 16.55 -2.54
CA LYS A 166 -19.22 15.33 -2.07
C LYS A 166 -17.82 15.19 -2.65
N PRO A 167 -16.85 14.58 -1.91
CA PRO A 167 -15.54 14.27 -2.45
C PRO A 167 -15.64 13.16 -3.50
N VAL A 168 -14.89 13.32 -4.59
CA VAL A 168 -14.69 12.31 -5.64
C VAL A 168 -13.19 12.22 -5.90
N HIS A 169 -12.52 11.33 -5.19
CA HIS A 169 -11.08 11.17 -5.26
C HIS A 169 -10.72 9.86 -5.96
N MET A 170 -9.77 9.93 -6.87
CA MET A 170 -9.35 8.77 -7.68
C MET A 170 -7.83 8.80 -7.86
N ASN A 171 -7.15 7.72 -7.51
CA ASN A 171 -5.72 7.62 -7.77
C ASN A 171 -5.44 7.06 -9.16
N ALA A 172 -4.51 7.71 -9.86
CA ALA A 172 -3.99 7.23 -11.13
C ALA A 172 -2.50 6.92 -11.01
N THR A 173 -2.14 5.65 -11.17
CA THR A 173 -0.79 5.11 -10.99
C THR A 173 -0.14 4.81 -12.34
N ASN A 174 1.13 5.18 -12.48
CA ASN A 174 1.95 5.10 -13.69
C ASN A 174 1.58 6.15 -14.74
N LEU A 175 1.23 7.35 -14.29
CA LEU A 175 0.96 8.49 -15.17
C LEU A 175 2.24 9.00 -15.87
N ALA A 176 2.07 9.55 -17.07
CA ALA A 176 3.10 10.30 -17.78
C ALA A 176 2.93 11.82 -17.61
N GLU A 177 1.72 12.29 -17.37
CA GLU A 177 1.37 13.69 -17.24
C GLU A 177 0.26 13.85 -16.20
N VAL A 178 0.25 14.97 -15.48
CA VAL A 178 -0.79 15.28 -14.50
C VAL A 178 -2.16 15.42 -15.19
N ILE A 179 -3.18 14.89 -14.55
CA ILE A 179 -4.58 15.02 -14.97
C ILE A 179 -5.30 15.95 -14.01
N LYS A 180 -5.68 17.13 -14.47
CA LYS A 180 -6.47 18.05 -13.65
C LYS A 180 -7.89 17.53 -13.48
N PRO A 181 -8.50 17.70 -12.29
CA PRO A 181 -9.90 17.34 -12.07
C PRO A 181 -10.82 17.95 -13.11
N LEU A 182 -11.67 17.14 -13.71
CA LEU A 182 -12.56 17.56 -14.82
C LEU A 182 -13.97 17.91 -14.34
N GLY A 183 -14.30 17.57 -13.08
CA GLY A 183 -15.62 17.83 -12.53
C GLY A 183 -16.74 16.99 -13.16
N GLY A 184 -17.94 17.27 -12.72
CA GLY A 184 -19.18 16.70 -13.23
C GLY A 184 -20.37 17.33 -12.52
N LYS A 185 -21.57 17.21 -13.09
CA LYS A 185 -22.81 17.64 -12.42
C LYS A 185 -23.21 16.68 -11.32
N THR A 186 -22.85 15.40 -11.48
CA THR A 186 -23.09 14.33 -10.51
C THR A 186 -21.78 13.66 -10.15
N VAL A 187 -21.78 12.90 -9.04
CA VAL A 187 -20.66 12.07 -8.62
C VAL A 187 -20.23 11.12 -9.76
N ARG A 188 -21.17 10.44 -10.41
CA ARG A 188 -20.89 9.53 -11.54
C ARG A 188 -20.23 10.24 -12.71
N GLU A 189 -20.75 11.40 -13.08
CA GLU A 189 -20.19 12.18 -14.19
C GLU A 189 -18.75 12.62 -13.89
N ALA A 190 -18.45 13.03 -12.64
CA ALA A 190 -17.08 13.37 -12.23
C ALA A 190 -16.15 12.13 -12.30
N MET A 191 -16.61 10.98 -11.80
CA MET A 191 -15.85 9.72 -11.92
C MET A 191 -15.58 9.37 -13.38
N GLU A 192 -16.59 9.40 -14.25
CA GLU A 192 -16.48 9.04 -15.67
C GLU A 192 -15.56 10.01 -16.44
N ASN A 193 -15.63 11.31 -16.14
CA ASN A 193 -14.80 12.32 -16.80
C ASN A 193 -13.32 12.12 -16.47
N ASN A 194 -12.98 11.95 -15.18
CA ASN A 194 -11.61 11.72 -14.74
C ASN A 194 -11.08 10.36 -15.25
N LEU A 195 -11.86 9.30 -15.16
CA LEU A 195 -11.50 7.99 -15.69
C LEU A 195 -11.21 8.04 -17.20
N ARG A 196 -12.06 8.72 -17.96
CA ARG A 196 -11.88 8.88 -19.41
C ARG A 196 -10.54 9.55 -19.75
N ALA A 197 -10.17 10.61 -19.03
CA ALA A 197 -8.88 11.28 -19.24
C ALA A 197 -7.70 10.36 -18.95
N VAL A 198 -7.79 9.52 -17.91
CA VAL A 198 -6.77 8.50 -17.61
C VAL A 198 -6.66 7.47 -18.73
N LEU A 199 -7.79 6.92 -19.20
CA LEU A 199 -7.82 5.94 -20.30
C LEU A 199 -7.33 6.53 -21.63
N GLU A 200 -7.61 7.80 -21.89
CA GLU A 200 -7.07 8.52 -23.06
C GLU A 200 -5.56 8.67 -22.97
N GLN A 201 -5.01 9.00 -21.80
CA GLN A 201 -3.57 9.07 -21.58
C GLN A 201 -2.92 7.68 -21.70
N GLU A 202 -3.50 6.62 -21.12
CA GLU A 202 -3.05 5.24 -21.26
C GLU A 202 -2.91 4.87 -22.74
N LYS A 203 -3.96 5.12 -23.52
CA LYS A 203 -3.96 4.84 -24.96
C LYS A 203 -2.96 5.68 -25.72
N ALA A 204 -2.88 6.98 -25.46
CA ALA A 204 -2.01 7.90 -26.18
C ALA A 204 -0.53 7.65 -25.92
N ARG A 205 -0.18 7.21 -24.70
CA ARG A 205 1.20 6.94 -24.30
C ARG A 205 1.62 5.48 -24.47
N GLY A 206 0.67 4.57 -24.73
CA GLY A 206 0.93 3.13 -24.86
C GLY A 206 1.54 2.50 -23.61
N ARG A 207 1.19 3.01 -22.42
CA ARG A 207 1.67 2.51 -21.13
C ARG A 207 0.50 2.14 -20.23
N GLU A 208 0.65 1.07 -19.47
CA GLU A 208 -0.37 0.63 -18.53
C GLU A 208 -0.55 1.66 -17.42
N ILE A 209 -1.77 2.12 -17.20
CA ILE A 209 -2.15 2.97 -16.08
C ILE A 209 -3.20 2.23 -15.25
N LEU A 210 -3.05 2.26 -13.93
CA LEU A 210 -4.06 1.79 -13.00
C LEU A 210 -4.79 3.00 -12.41
N MET A 211 -6.10 3.04 -12.56
CA MET A 211 -6.95 3.97 -11.82
C MET A 211 -7.75 3.22 -10.78
N HIS A 212 -7.95 3.81 -9.59
CA HIS A 212 -8.87 3.30 -8.60
C HIS A 212 -9.60 4.42 -7.88
N LEU A 213 -10.83 4.15 -7.48
CA LEU A 213 -11.63 5.05 -6.67
C LEU A 213 -11.22 4.95 -5.21
N ASN A 214 -10.96 6.09 -4.56
CA ASN A 214 -10.52 6.17 -3.19
C ASN A 214 -11.70 6.15 -2.22
N HIS A 215 -11.48 5.62 -1.02
CA HIS A 215 -12.26 5.74 0.23
C HIS A 215 -13.75 6.15 0.06
N PRO A 216 -14.64 5.34 -0.54
CA PRO A 216 -16.01 5.75 -0.90
C PRO A 216 -16.81 6.25 0.32
N ASN A 217 -16.55 5.72 1.51
CA ASN A 217 -17.21 6.10 2.76
C ASN A 217 -16.53 7.29 3.48
N PHE A 218 -15.55 7.96 2.86
CA PHE A 218 -15.07 9.26 3.35
C PHE A 218 -16.16 10.31 3.11
N GLY A 219 -16.76 10.80 4.19
CA GLY A 219 -17.95 11.66 4.12
C GLY A 219 -19.14 11.05 3.37
N TYR A 220 -19.15 9.72 3.17
CA TYR A 220 -20.17 9.00 2.38
C TYR A 220 -20.36 9.62 0.98
N GLY A 221 -19.24 9.95 0.33
CA GLY A 221 -19.24 10.64 -0.96
C GLY A 221 -19.78 9.80 -2.10
N ILE A 222 -19.44 8.51 -2.10
CA ILE A 222 -19.72 7.57 -3.20
C ILE A 222 -20.62 6.45 -2.69
N THR A 223 -21.65 6.08 -3.45
CA THR A 223 -22.55 4.96 -3.11
C THR A 223 -22.15 3.68 -3.85
N PHE A 224 -22.69 2.54 -3.42
CA PHE A 224 -22.44 1.27 -4.13
C PHE A 224 -23.09 1.26 -5.52
N GLU A 225 -24.18 2.02 -5.72
CA GLU A 225 -24.81 2.21 -7.03
C GLU A 225 -23.92 3.05 -7.96
N ASP A 226 -23.18 4.02 -7.43
CA ASP A 226 -22.20 4.78 -8.20
C ASP A 226 -21.04 3.89 -8.64
N LEU A 227 -20.50 3.08 -7.70
CA LEU A 227 -19.49 2.07 -7.98
C LEU A 227 -19.96 1.04 -9.03
N ALA A 228 -21.22 0.66 -8.98
CA ALA A 228 -21.79 -0.29 -9.94
C ALA A 228 -21.99 0.34 -11.32
N ALA A 229 -22.42 1.59 -11.39
CA ALA A 229 -22.79 2.25 -12.64
C ALA A 229 -21.61 2.63 -13.52
N VAL A 230 -20.47 3.04 -12.92
CA VAL A 230 -19.27 3.42 -13.66
C VAL A 230 -18.48 2.17 -14.03
N MET A 231 -18.94 1.47 -15.06
CA MET A 231 -18.47 0.13 -15.44
C MET A 231 -16.99 0.05 -15.83
N ALA A 232 -16.45 1.12 -16.40
CA ALA A 232 -15.05 1.19 -16.82
C ALA A 232 -14.09 1.35 -15.62
N GLU A 233 -14.57 1.85 -14.46
CA GLU A 233 -13.81 1.81 -13.22
C GLU A 233 -13.84 0.40 -12.66
N ARG A 234 -12.66 -0.19 -12.54
CA ARG A 234 -12.53 -1.60 -12.12
C ARG A 234 -11.93 -1.79 -10.74
N PHE A 235 -11.51 -0.71 -10.08
CA PHE A 235 -10.82 -0.77 -8.80
C PHE A 235 -11.36 0.28 -7.83
N PHE A 236 -11.42 -0.09 -6.56
CA PHE A 236 -11.75 0.85 -5.49
C PHE A 236 -11.06 0.43 -4.20
N GLU A 237 -10.95 1.30 -3.22
CA GLU A 237 -10.37 0.97 -1.92
C GLU A 237 -11.38 0.26 -1.04
N VAL A 238 -11.21 -1.06 -0.90
CA VAL A 238 -11.95 -1.86 0.09
C VAL A 238 -11.43 -1.61 1.51
N TYR A 239 -10.16 -1.22 1.63
CA TYR A 239 -9.54 -0.79 2.86
C TYR A 239 -8.65 0.42 2.60
N ASN A 240 -8.84 1.47 3.42
CA ASN A 240 -8.03 2.68 3.42
C ASN A 240 -7.61 2.99 4.85
N GLY A 241 -6.32 3.25 5.10
CA GLY A 241 -5.74 3.49 6.43
C GLY A 241 -6.09 4.83 7.06
N HIS A 242 -6.83 5.70 6.38
CA HIS A 242 -7.22 7.01 6.92
C HIS A 242 -8.36 6.87 7.96
N PRO A 243 -8.19 7.41 9.18
CA PRO A 243 -9.18 7.25 10.26
C PRO A 243 -10.51 7.97 10.01
N GLY A 244 -10.59 8.85 9.00
CA GLY A 244 -11.83 9.51 8.58
C GLY A 244 -12.73 8.65 7.68
N VAL A 245 -12.28 7.45 7.28
CA VAL A 245 -13.09 6.54 6.45
C VAL A 245 -14.00 5.70 7.33
N ASN A 246 -15.29 5.72 7.06
CA ASN A 246 -16.30 4.97 7.82
C ASN A 246 -16.39 3.52 7.33
N HIS A 247 -15.37 2.69 7.63
CA HIS A 247 -15.29 1.31 7.16
C HIS A 247 -16.49 0.45 7.49
N ARG A 248 -17.06 0.62 8.68
CA ARG A 248 -18.21 -0.18 9.16
C ARG A 248 -19.56 0.34 8.67
N GLY A 249 -19.58 1.55 8.07
CA GLY A 249 -20.84 2.22 7.75
C GLY A 249 -21.59 2.70 8.99
N ASP A 250 -22.86 2.96 8.82
CA ASP A 250 -23.82 3.33 9.88
C ASP A 250 -25.21 2.76 9.56
N ASP A 251 -26.23 3.17 10.31
CA ASP A 251 -27.62 2.70 10.12
C ASP A 251 -28.21 3.02 8.74
N LYS A 252 -27.61 3.94 7.99
CA LYS A 252 -28.08 4.42 6.67
C LYS A 252 -27.17 4.01 5.52
N ASN A 253 -25.89 3.82 5.82
CA ASN A 253 -24.86 3.60 4.82
C ASN A 253 -24.15 2.27 5.08
N PRO A 254 -24.04 1.38 4.08
CA PRO A 254 -23.32 0.13 4.24
C PRO A 254 -21.83 0.36 4.49
N GLY A 255 -21.19 -0.54 5.24
CA GLY A 255 -19.75 -0.57 5.36
C GLY A 255 -19.08 -0.89 4.03
N VAL A 256 -17.78 -0.56 3.90
CA VAL A 256 -17.05 -0.63 2.62
C VAL A 256 -17.03 -2.04 2.02
N GLU A 257 -16.81 -3.09 2.83
CA GLU A 257 -16.87 -4.47 2.35
C GLU A 257 -18.28 -4.85 1.84
N ARG A 258 -19.31 -4.37 2.53
CA ARG A 258 -20.68 -4.57 2.12
C ARG A 258 -21.01 -3.85 0.81
N MET A 259 -20.50 -2.62 0.64
CA MET A 259 -20.60 -1.87 -0.63
C MET A 259 -19.96 -2.65 -1.78
N TRP A 260 -18.85 -3.31 -1.54
CA TRP A 260 -18.16 -4.13 -2.53
C TRP A 260 -19.04 -5.28 -3.04
N ASP A 261 -19.66 -6.03 -2.12
CA ASP A 261 -20.55 -7.14 -2.48
C ASP A 261 -21.79 -6.65 -3.23
N LEU A 262 -22.41 -5.56 -2.76
CA LEU A 262 -23.57 -4.93 -3.41
C LEU A 262 -23.25 -4.42 -4.82
N ALA A 263 -22.12 -3.69 -4.96
CA ALA A 263 -21.69 -3.19 -6.26
C ALA A 263 -21.40 -4.32 -7.24
N ASN A 264 -20.70 -5.38 -6.81
CA ASN A 264 -20.44 -6.54 -7.66
C ASN A 264 -21.69 -7.32 -8.04
N HIS A 265 -22.65 -7.45 -7.13
CA HIS A 265 -23.94 -8.05 -7.47
C HIS A 265 -24.64 -7.27 -8.59
N LEU A 266 -24.72 -5.95 -8.46
CA LEU A 266 -25.32 -5.11 -9.50
C LEU A 266 -24.56 -5.23 -10.82
N ARG A 267 -23.22 -5.09 -10.79
CA ARG A 267 -22.40 -5.16 -12.01
C ARG A 267 -22.56 -6.46 -12.75
N VAL A 268 -22.33 -7.57 -12.06
CA VAL A 268 -22.28 -8.91 -12.67
C VAL A 268 -23.67 -9.46 -12.96
N ASN A 269 -24.58 -9.41 -12.00
CA ASN A 269 -25.85 -10.13 -12.09
C ASN A 269 -26.99 -9.30 -12.70
N LYS A 270 -26.88 -7.96 -12.71
CA LYS A 270 -27.96 -7.09 -13.19
C LYS A 270 -27.59 -6.27 -14.41
N LEU A 271 -26.33 -5.85 -14.52
CA LEU A 271 -25.88 -4.93 -15.57
C LEU A 271 -24.97 -5.60 -16.63
N GLY A 272 -24.59 -6.88 -16.45
CA GLY A 272 -23.75 -7.62 -17.39
C GLY A 272 -22.33 -7.06 -17.49
N GLY A 273 -21.81 -6.49 -16.41
CA GLY A 273 -20.49 -5.90 -16.33
C GLY A 273 -19.45 -6.78 -15.68
N SER A 274 -18.22 -6.30 -15.68
CA SER A 274 -17.07 -6.99 -15.07
C SER A 274 -16.99 -6.76 -13.55
N ILE A 275 -16.27 -7.64 -12.86
CA ILE A 275 -15.94 -7.54 -11.44
C ILE A 275 -15.25 -6.20 -11.13
N LEU A 276 -15.64 -5.60 -10.00
CA LEU A 276 -14.95 -4.51 -9.32
C LEU A 276 -13.97 -5.11 -8.31
N PHE A 277 -12.70 -4.76 -8.40
CA PHE A 277 -11.62 -5.26 -7.54
C PHE A 277 -11.38 -4.34 -6.34
N GLY A 278 -10.98 -4.93 -5.20
CA GLY A 278 -10.70 -4.22 -3.95
C GLY A 278 -9.22 -4.02 -3.70
N ILE A 279 -8.80 -2.78 -3.47
CA ILE A 279 -7.43 -2.36 -3.15
C ILE A 279 -7.34 -2.04 -1.66
N GLY A 280 -6.20 -2.37 -1.02
CA GLY A 280 -5.84 -1.91 0.32
C GLY A 280 -4.77 -0.83 0.23
N THR A 281 -4.94 0.26 0.98
CA THR A 281 -4.01 1.41 0.98
C THR A 281 -3.83 2.00 2.36
N ASP A 282 -2.82 2.88 2.49
CA ASP A 282 -2.58 3.64 3.72
C ASP A 282 -3.26 5.00 3.72
N ASP A 283 -3.31 5.67 2.57
CA ASP A 283 -3.70 7.08 2.48
C ASP A 283 -2.93 7.92 3.51
N SER A 284 -1.61 7.68 3.60
CA SER A 284 -0.80 8.18 4.69
C SER A 284 -0.37 9.63 4.50
N HIS A 285 -0.50 10.42 5.58
CA HIS A 285 -0.16 11.85 5.64
C HIS A 285 0.79 12.17 6.80
N GLU A 286 0.78 11.32 7.86
CA GLU A 286 1.44 11.59 9.13
C GLU A 286 2.62 10.64 9.37
N TYR A 287 3.85 11.19 9.40
CA TYR A 287 5.09 10.42 9.53
C TYR A 287 5.86 10.72 10.82
N PHE A 288 5.40 11.69 11.64
CA PHE A 288 6.08 12.14 12.86
C PHE A 288 5.37 11.72 14.15
N GLY A 289 4.57 10.64 14.10
CA GLY A 289 3.95 10.01 15.27
C GLY A 289 2.71 10.73 15.83
N LYS A 290 2.18 11.73 15.14
CA LYS A 290 0.91 12.33 15.51
C LYS A 290 -0.27 11.40 15.18
N PRO A 291 -1.43 11.57 15.87
CA PRO A 291 -2.67 10.95 15.41
C PRO A 291 -3.02 11.40 13.98
N GLY A 292 -3.53 10.49 13.17
CA GLY A 292 -3.89 10.78 11.79
C GLY A 292 -3.72 9.56 10.90
N SER A 293 -3.66 9.77 9.61
CA SER A 293 -3.40 8.71 8.63
C SER A 293 -1.91 8.40 8.56
N ARG A 294 -1.52 7.22 9.00
CA ARG A 294 -0.13 6.78 9.13
C ARG A 294 0.19 5.62 8.19
N PRO A 295 1.46 5.48 7.75
CA PRO A 295 1.87 4.41 6.86
C PRO A 295 1.89 3.04 7.54
N GLY A 296 1.66 1.97 6.77
CA GLY A 296 1.76 0.58 7.20
C GLY A 296 0.46 -0.05 7.69
N ARG A 297 -0.68 0.58 7.42
CA ARG A 297 -2.01 0.09 7.81
C ARG A 297 -2.66 -0.81 6.78
N GLY A 298 -2.44 -0.53 5.49
CA GLY A 298 -3.01 -1.29 4.38
C GLY A 298 -2.11 -1.31 3.16
N TRP A 299 -2.15 -2.39 2.41
CA TRP A 299 -1.35 -2.57 1.20
C TRP A 299 -1.98 -3.59 0.25
N VAL A 300 -1.43 -3.67 -0.94
CA VAL A 300 -1.70 -4.75 -1.89
C VAL A 300 -0.53 -5.72 -1.95
N MET A 301 -0.86 -6.99 -2.18
CA MET A 301 0.08 -8.04 -2.58
C MET A 301 -0.24 -8.44 -4.00
N VAL A 302 0.66 -8.15 -4.93
CA VAL A 302 0.47 -8.38 -6.37
C VAL A 302 1.33 -9.54 -6.82
N ARG A 303 0.73 -10.51 -7.52
CA ARG A 303 1.42 -11.69 -8.04
C ARG A 303 1.83 -11.46 -9.49
N ALA A 304 3.10 -11.15 -9.69
CA ALA A 304 3.67 -10.88 -11.01
C ALA A 304 5.05 -11.49 -11.17
N GLN A 305 5.45 -11.74 -12.43
CA GLN A 305 6.77 -12.28 -12.76
C GLN A 305 7.90 -11.29 -12.52
N TYR A 306 7.67 -10.02 -12.83
CA TYR A 306 8.68 -8.96 -12.72
C TYR A 306 8.17 -7.78 -11.92
N LEU A 307 9.07 -7.18 -11.15
CA LEU A 307 8.82 -5.92 -10.43
C LEU A 307 9.00 -4.74 -11.39
N THR A 308 8.00 -4.49 -12.22
CA THR A 308 7.89 -3.30 -13.09
C THR A 308 6.46 -2.77 -13.05
N PRO A 309 6.24 -1.46 -13.29
CA PRO A 309 4.90 -0.90 -13.28
C PRO A 309 3.94 -1.66 -14.20
N GLU A 310 4.37 -2.00 -15.40
CA GLU A 310 3.54 -2.66 -16.41
C GLU A 310 3.13 -4.07 -15.98
N HIS A 311 4.05 -4.86 -15.40
CA HIS A 311 3.73 -6.23 -14.97
C HIS A 311 2.82 -6.22 -13.74
N LEU A 312 3.05 -5.29 -12.79
CA LEU A 312 2.20 -5.13 -11.62
C LEU A 312 0.78 -4.70 -12.02
N ILE A 313 0.65 -3.71 -12.89
CA ILE A 313 -0.66 -3.21 -13.33
C ILE A 313 -1.42 -4.26 -14.13
N ARG A 314 -0.76 -4.98 -15.03
CA ARG A 314 -1.39 -6.09 -15.78
C ARG A 314 -1.86 -7.21 -14.86
N ALA A 315 -1.06 -7.59 -13.86
CA ALA A 315 -1.45 -8.58 -12.87
C ALA A 315 -2.69 -8.10 -12.08
N MET A 316 -2.71 -6.84 -11.66
CA MET A 316 -3.87 -6.26 -10.97
C MET A 316 -5.11 -6.22 -11.88
N LYS A 317 -4.96 -5.80 -13.14
CA LYS A 317 -6.06 -5.82 -14.14
C LYS A 317 -6.60 -7.24 -14.41
N ALA A 318 -5.76 -8.26 -14.20
CA ALA A 318 -6.16 -9.67 -14.27
C ALA A 318 -6.77 -10.22 -12.98
N GLY A 319 -6.73 -9.47 -11.87
CA GLY A 319 -7.20 -9.91 -10.56
C GLY A 319 -6.17 -10.73 -9.76
N ASP A 320 -4.92 -10.80 -10.22
CA ASP A 320 -3.82 -11.51 -9.58
C ASP A 320 -3.20 -10.71 -8.43
N PHE A 321 -4.02 -10.33 -7.46
CA PHE A 321 -3.60 -9.63 -6.26
C PHE A 321 -4.61 -9.80 -5.13
N TYR A 322 -4.21 -9.44 -3.91
CA TYR A 322 -5.11 -9.32 -2.78
C TYR A 322 -4.79 -8.07 -1.95
N ALA A 323 -5.78 -7.57 -1.22
CA ALA A 323 -5.60 -6.49 -0.25
C ALA A 323 -5.28 -7.06 1.14
N SER A 324 -4.49 -6.35 1.94
CA SER A 324 -4.13 -6.77 3.30
C SER A 324 -3.98 -5.59 4.25
N SER A 325 -4.34 -5.83 5.51
CA SER A 325 -4.02 -4.97 6.67
C SER A 325 -3.17 -5.71 7.72
N GLY A 326 -2.50 -6.82 7.32
CA GLY A 326 -1.64 -7.58 8.22
C GLY A 326 -1.48 -9.05 7.86
N VAL A 327 -2.50 -9.71 7.34
CA VAL A 327 -2.44 -11.13 6.99
C VAL A 327 -1.72 -11.32 5.65
N SER A 328 -0.78 -12.28 5.62
CA SER A 328 -0.10 -12.71 4.41
C SER A 328 -0.70 -14.03 3.89
N LEU A 329 -0.98 -14.09 2.60
CA LEU A 329 -1.40 -15.31 1.92
C LEU A 329 -0.23 -15.89 1.14
N ARG A 330 0.00 -17.18 1.29
CA ARG A 330 0.98 -17.92 0.51
C ARG A 330 0.51 -18.10 -0.92
N ASP A 331 -0.78 -18.38 -1.08
CA ASP A 331 -1.37 -18.56 -2.40
C ASP A 331 -2.88 -18.24 -2.42
N VAL A 332 -3.36 -17.80 -3.58
CA VAL A 332 -4.78 -17.63 -3.90
C VAL A 332 -4.98 -18.17 -5.32
N GLN A 333 -5.88 -19.14 -5.49
CA GLN A 333 -6.14 -19.77 -6.77
C GLN A 333 -7.64 -19.81 -7.07
N TRP A 334 -8.00 -19.39 -8.27
CA TRP A 334 -9.31 -19.60 -8.85
C TRP A 334 -9.24 -20.63 -9.97
N ASP A 335 -9.99 -21.72 -9.82
CA ASP A 335 -10.19 -22.76 -10.84
C ASP A 335 -11.58 -22.55 -11.45
N PRO A 336 -11.67 -21.95 -12.67
CA PRO A 336 -12.97 -21.68 -13.30
C PRO A 336 -13.72 -22.96 -13.71
N ASP A 337 -12.99 -24.03 -14.10
CA ASP A 337 -13.61 -25.29 -14.52
C ASP A 337 -14.29 -26.01 -13.34
N ARG A 338 -13.67 -25.95 -12.18
CA ARG A 338 -14.19 -26.50 -10.93
C ARG A 338 -15.02 -25.51 -10.14
N ARG A 339 -15.06 -24.25 -10.56
CA ARG A 339 -15.73 -23.13 -9.87
C ARG A 339 -15.25 -23.03 -8.41
N LYS A 340 -13.93 -23.13 -8.18
CA LYS A 340 -13.36 -23.30 -6.85
C LYS A 340 -12.33 -22.21 -6.55
N LEU A 341 -12.55 -21.48 -5.45
CA LEU A 341 -11.57 -20.59 -4.85
C LEU A 341 -10.81 -21.35 -3.76
N SER A 342 -9.46 -21.33 -3.84
CA SER A 342 -8.57 -21.90 -2.83
C SER A 342 -7.69 -20.80 -2.24
N VAL A 343 -7.48 -20.85 -0.92
CA VAL A 343 -6.66 -19.91 -0.15
C VAL A 343 -5.68 -20.69 0.70
N ALA A 344 -4.41 -20.31 0.66
CA ALA A 344 -3.37 -20.81 1.55
C ALA A 344 -2.75 -19.63 2.32
N ILE A 345 -2.76 -19.72 3.64
CA ILE A 345 -2.29 -18.68 4.56
C ILE A 345 -0.79 -18.89 4.81
N GLN A 346 -0.01 -17.81 4.84
CA GLN A 346 1.34 -17.82 5.38
C GLN A 346 1.25 -17.78 6.90
N GLU A 347 1.52 -18.93 7.53
CA GLU A 347 1.43 -19.07 8.98
C GLU A 347 2.46 -18.19 9.71
N GLU A 348 2.00 -17.55 10.79
CA GLU A 348 2.86 -16.89 11.78
C GLU A 348 2.77 -17.63 13.11
N PRO A 349 3.89 -17.86 13.83
CA PRO A 349 3.90 -18.59 15.09
C PRO A 349 2.96 -17.97 16.14
N GLY A 350 2.06 -18.79 16.68
CA GLY A 350 1.14 -18.39 17.75
C GLY A 350 -0.07 -17.56 17.29
N VAL A 351 -0.25 -17.39 15.97
CA VAL A 351 -1.41 -16.69 15.40
C VAL A 351 -2.45 -17.68 14.91
N THR A 352 -3.71 -17.43 15.21
CA THR A 352 -4.83 -18.20 14.66
C THR A 352 -5.56 -17.40 13.58
N TYR A 353 -6.15 -18.11 12.64
CA TYR A 353 -6.82 -17.52 11.48
C TYR A 353 -8.24 -18.07 11.33
N ALA A 354 -9.11 -17.24 10.77
CA ALA A 354 -10.43 -17.67 10.30
C ALA A 354 -10.61 -17.18 8.87
N THR A 355 -10.88 -18.10 7.94
CA THR A 355 -11.21 -17.81 6.55
C THR A 355 -12.73 -17.90 6.38
N GLN A 356 -13.34 -16.82 5.94
CA GLN A 356 -14.76 -16.76 5.54
C GLN A 356 -14.86 -16.69 4.03
N TYR A 357 -15.63 -17.58 3.43
CA TYR A 357 -16.02 -17.53 2.02
C TYR A 357 -17.37 -16.85 1.90
N LEU A 358 -17.40 -15.71 1.21
CA LEU A 358 -18.60 -14.92 0.97
C LEU A 358 -19.08 -15.15 -0.45
N VAL A 359 -20.38 -15.39 -0.60
CA VAL A 359 -20.98 -15.73 -1.89
C VAL A 359 -22.22 -14.89 -2.19
N THR A 360 -22.50 -14.75 -3.47
CA THR A 360 -23.70 -14.07 -3.98
C THR A 360 -24.35 -14.92 -5.05
N THR A 361 -25.67 -15.08 -5.00
CA THR A 361 -26.47 -15.71 -6.07
C THR A 361 -27.01 -14.66 -7.04
N ALA A 362 -27.38 -15.08 -8.24
CA ALA A 362 -27.90 -14.18 -9.27
C ALA A 362 -29.16 -13.39 -8.85
N ASP A 363 -30.02 -14.05 -8.10
CA ASP A 363 -31.31 -13.49 -7.65
C ASP A 363 -31.33 -13.26 -6.13
N ALA A 364 -30.16 -12.96 -5.53
CA ALA A 364 -30.08 -12.72 -4.10
C ALA A 364 -30.91 -11.50 -3.68
N ASP A 365 -31.67 -11.67 -2.59
CA ASP A 365 -32.19 -10.52 -1.85
C ASP A 365 -31.06 -9.71 -1.23
N LEU A 366 -31.31 -8.44 -0.95
CA LEU A 366 -30.27 -7.54 -0.46
C LEU A 366 -29.49 -8.10 0.74
N ASP A 367 -30.15 -8.74 1.70
CA ASP A 367 -29.53 -9.30 2.90
C ASP A 367 -28.71 -10.58 2.62
N GLN A 368 -28.94 -11.24 1.49
CA GLN A 368 -28.24 -12.47 1.07
C GLN A 368 -27.04 -12.21 0.14
N ILE A 369 -26.87 -10.99 -0.36
CA ILE A 369 -25.70 -10.63 -1.16
C ILE A 369 -24.47 -10.67 -0.26
N GLY A 370 -23.41 -11.37 -0.65
CA GLY A 370 -22.18 -11.48 0.14
C GLY A 370 -22.35 -12.25 1.45
N ARG A 371 -23.31 -13.19 1.50
CA ARG A 371 -23.50 -14.04 2.69
C ARG A 371 -22.30 -14.94 2.93
N VAL A 372 -21.96 -15.20 4.19
CA VAL A 372 -20.96 -16.18 4.56
C VAL A 372 -21.49 -17.58 4.28
N ALA A 373 -20.87 -18.27 3.32
CA ALA A 373 -21.23 -19.64 2.94
C ALA A 373 -20.45 -20.69 3.73
N ASN A 374 -19.20 -20.39 4.09
CA ASN A 374 -18.35 -21.28 4.89
C ASN A 374 -17.38 -20.46 5.74
N THR A 375 -17.04 -21.01 6.91
CA THR A 375 -15.98 -20.51 7.79
C THR A 375 -15.09 -21.67 8.20
N THR A 376 -13.77 -21.51 8.09
CA THR A 376 -12.78 -22.51 8.52
C THR A 376 -11.60 -21.85 9.23
N GLN A 377 -10.89 -22.61 10.05
CA GLN A 377 -9.65 -22.20 10.72
C GLN A 377 -8.40 -22.85 10.11
N ASP A 378 -8.57 -23.63 9.04
CA ASP A 378 -7.48 -24.30 8.37
C ASP A 378 -6.57 -23.30 7.64
N LEU A 379 -5.26 -23.55 7.65
CA LEU A 379 -4.27 -22.76 6.93
C LEU A 379 -4.40 -22.89 5.40
N GLU A 380 -4.94 -24.01 4.94
CA GLU A 380 -5.28 -24.27 3.55
C GLU A 380 -6.75 -24.62 3.44
N SER A 381 -7.49 -23.90 2.66
CA SER A 381 -8.92 -24.12 2.52
C SER A 381 -9.40 -23.80 1.10
N SER A 382 -10.61 -24.25 0.80
CA SER A 382 -11.24 -23.93 -0.48
C SER A 382 -12.75 -23.95 -0.40
N TYR A 383 -13.36 -23.20 -1.28
CA TYR A 383 -14.81 -23.20 -1.47
C TYR A 383 -15.14 -23.40 -2.95
N ARG A 384 -16.08 -24.31 -3.21
CA ARG A 384 -16.64 -24.53 -4.55
C ARG A 384 -18.01 -23.89 -4.59
N LEU A 385 -18.24 -22.99 -5.55
CA LEU A 385 -19.55 -22.39 -5.77
C LEU A 385 -20.62 -23.45 -5.98
N ALA A 386 -21.68 -23.38 -5.18
CA ALA A 386 -22.87 -24.21 -5.35
C ALA A 386 -23.69 -23.78 -6.58
N GLU A 387 -24.69 -24.54 -6.92
CA GLU A 387 -25.66 -24.19 -8.00
C GLU A 387 -26.36 -22.86 -7.65
N GLY A 388 -26.44 -21.96 -8.61
CA GLY A 388 -27.02 -20.62 -8.45
C GLY A 388 -26.07 -19.57 -7.87
N GLU A 389 -24.96 -19.95 -7.25
CA GLU A 389 -23.95 -19.00 -6.79
C GLU A 389 -23.10 -18.50 -7.97
N THR A 390 -22.96 -17.18 -8.09
CA THR A 390 -22.32 -16.52 -9.22
C THR A 390 -21.01 -15.83 -8.87
N ILE A 391 -20.87 -15.37 -7.62
CA ILE A 391 -19.68 -14.62 -7.16
C ILE A 391 -19.18 -15.26 -5.86
N VAL A 392 -17.86 -15.34 -5.70
CA VAL A 392 -17.18 -15.76 -4.45
C VAL A 392 -15.96 -14.88 -4.18
N ARG A 393 -15.75 -14.53 -2.92
CA ARG A 393 -14.49 -13.98 -2.39
C ARG A 393 -14.20 -14.57 -1.02
N ALA A 394 -12.97 -14.42 -0.55
CA ALA A 394 -12.61 -14.83 0.80
C ALA A 394 -12.06 -13.65 1.61
N VAL A 395 -12.34 -13.67 2.92
CA VAL A 395 -11.73 -12.80 3.91
C VAL A 395 -11.03 -13.68 4.93
N VAL A 396 -9.74 -13.45 5.13
CA VAL A 396 -8.95 -14.10 6.16
C VAL A 396 -8.72 -13.12 7.30
N THR A 397 -9.15 -13.46 8.50
CA THR A 397 -8.97 -12.64 9.70
C THR A 397 -8.05 -13.37 10.68
N SER A 398 -7.00 -12.68 11.19
CA SER A 398 -6.12 -13.22 12.21
C SER A 398 -6.58 -12.88 13.62
N SER A 399 -6.01 -13.56 14.62
CA SER A 399 -6.22 -13.23 16.03
C SER A 399 -5.57 -11.91 16.46
N LEU A 400 -4.62 -11.38 15.67
CA LEU A 400 -3.86 -10.18 15.99
C LEU A 400 -4.63 -8.89 15.68
N ALA A 401 -4.42 -7.87 16.51
CA ALA A 401 -4.75 -6.50 16.16
C ALA A 401 -3.64 -5.92 15.26
N PRO A 402 -3.94 -4.96 14.36
CA PRO A 402 -2.90 -4.17 13.70
C PRO A 402 -2.05 -3.43 14.73
N VAL A 403 -0.78 -3.14 14.37
CA VAL A 403 0.11 -2.33 15.22
C VAL A 403 -0.46 -0.93 15.46
N ASP A 404 -1.16 -0.41 14.47
CA ASP A 404 -1.76 0.93 14.47
C ASP A 404 -3.21 0.87 13.96
N PRO A 405 -4.17 0.44 14.83
CA PRO A 405 -5.56 0.30 14.44
C PRO A 405 -6.22 1.66 14.20
N ILE A 406 -7.16 1.71 13.26
CA ILE A 406 -7.96 2.91 12.95
C ILE A 406 -9.33 2.93 13.66
N PHE A 407 -9.76 1.79 14.18
CA PHE A 407 -10.96 1.66 15.00
C PHE A 407 -10.78 0.56 16.05
N ASP A 408 -11.61 0.59 17.10
CA ASP A 408 -11.61 -0.39 18.18
C ASP A 408 -11.93 -1.79 17.63
N ASP A 409 -11.33 -2.82 18.25
CA ASP A 409 -11.49 -4.24 17.90
C ASP A 409 -11.05 -4.62 16.48
N GLN A 410 -10.33 -3.75 15.78
CA GLN A 410 -9.78 -4.07 14.48
C GLN A 410 -8.85 -5.28 14.55
N LYS A 411 -9.01 -6.20 13.60
CA LYS A 411 -8.13 -7.34 13.38
C LYS A 411 -7.38 -7.18 12.07
N GLN A 412 -6.22 -7.82 11.99
CA GLN A 412 -5.51 -7.94 10.74
C GLN A 412 -6.30 -8.84 9.79
N GLN A 413 -6.42 -8.42 8.55
CA GLN A 413 -7.20 -9.13 7.53
C GLN A 413 -6.45 -9.20 6.20
N ALA A 414 -6.85 -10.15 5.37
CA ALA A 414 -6.60 -10.18 3.93
C ALA A 414 -7.90 -10.42 3.18
N TRP A 415 -8.08 -9.73 2.06
CA TRP A 415 -9.24 -9.83 1.18
C TRP A 415 -8.79 -10.32 -0.19
N THR A 416 -9.25 -11.52 -0.59
CA THR A 416 -9.05 -11.96 -1.98
C THR A 416 -9.92 -11.13 -2.91
N GLN A 417 -9.57 -11.09 -4.19
CA GLN A 417 -10.48 -10.52 -5.18
C GLN A 417 -11.72 -11.41 -5.34
N PRO A 418 -12.87 -10.83 -5.73
CA PRO A 418 -14.04 -11.62 -6.12
C PRO A 418 -13.77 -12.35 -7.43
N PHE A 419 -14.28 -13.58 -7.51
CA PHE A 419 -14.31 -14.38 -8.73
C PHE A 419 -15.75 -14.69 -9.13
N THR A 420 -15.98 -14.78 -10.42
CA THR A 420 -17.30 -15.03 -10.98
C THR A 420 -17.30 -16.11 -12.04
N THR A 421 -18.41 -16.81 -12.17
CA THR A 421 -18.68 -17.74 -13.27
C THR A 421 -19.50 -17.10 -14.39
N VAL A 422 -19.95 -15.87 -14.20
CA VAL A 422 -20.68 -15.11 -15.22
C VAL A 422 -19.64 -14.45 -16.13
N ILE A 423 -19.77 -14.70 -17.41
CA ILE A 423 -18.94 -14.08 -18.45
C ILE A 423 -19.66 -12.79 -18.88
N PRO A 424 -19.00 -11.60 -18.83
CA PRO A 424 -19.58 -10.34 -19.28
C PRO A 424 -19.96 -10.32 -20.74
#